data_b501ded1bbc03dbc7921925368933f48
#
_entry.id   b501ded1bbc03dbc7921925368933f48
#
_cell.length_a   1.000
_cell.length_b   1.000
_cell.length_c   1.000
_cell.angle_alpha   90.00
_cell.angle_beta   90.00
_cell.angle_gamma   90.00
#
_symmetry.space_group_name_H-M   'P 1'
#
loop_
_entity.id
_entity.type
_entity.pdbx_description
1 polymer ?
#
loop_
_entity_poly.entity_id
_entity_poly.type
_entity_poly.pdbx_seq_one_letter_code
_entity_poly.pdbx_strand_id
1 'polypeptide(L)'
;MFIENAFKGKPDAWRYIVGVFLIILIYFIASVPFGIAIVVEAGAEKLAGMSETEMLSVLEPNTTLFYMLLPFAFAFFGILIIARFLHDQPLKFLVTSRSSFDWSRVAFSFLLVTVIAVLSLVIDLRISPDDYVWNYDPERFFGLVLIA
;
A
#
# COMPACT_ATOMS: atom_id res chain seq x y z
N MET A 1 20.49 -12.33 -17.60
CA MET A 1 20.77 -11.80 -16.23
C MET A 1 19.79 -10.68 -15.89
N PHE A 2 19.62 -10.31 -14.58
CA PHE A 2 18.64 -9.29 -14.15
C PHE A 2 18.90 -7.92 -14.84
N ILE A 3 20.17 -7.50 -14.91
CA ILE A 3 20.59 -6.24 -15.54
C ILE A 3 20.23 -6.21 -17.03
N GLU A 4 20.36 -7.30 -17.75
CA GLU A 4 20.03 -7.37 -19.18
C GLU A 4 18.53 -7.21 -19.45
N ASN A 5 17.68 -7.62 -18.49
CA ASN A 5 16.25 -7.43 -18.61
C ASN A 5 15.83 -5.96 -18.49
N ALA A 6 16.62 -5.12 -17.81
CA ALA A 6 16.37 -3.69 -17.72
C ALA A 6 16.47 -2.98 -19.09
N PHE A 7 17.31 -3.54 -20.00
CA PHE A 7 17.50 -2.98 -21.35
C PHE A 7 16.52 -3.53 -22.39
N LYS A 8 15.61 -4.44 -22.00
CA LYS A 8 14.57 -4.95 -22.92
C LYS A 8 13.40 -3.98 -23.13
N GLY A 9 13.29 -2.98 -22.28
CA GLY A 9 12.33 -1.88 -22.44
C GLY A 9 12.97 -0.64 -23.04
N LYS A 10 12.27 0.48 -22.98
CA LYS A 10 12.77 1.79 -23.43
C LYS A 10 13.42 2.52 -22.25
N PRO A 11 14.78 2.57 -22.15
CA PRO A 11 15.49 3.08 -20.99
C PRO A 11 15.74 4.60 -21.03
N ASP A 12 14.98 5.35 -21.82
CA ASP A 12 15.16 6.80 -21.96
C ASP A 12 14.92 7.52 -20.61
N ALA A 13 15.85 8.35 -20.16
CA ALA A 13 15.81 9.04 -18.88
C ALA A 13 14.52 9.87 -18.66
N TRP A 14 14.03 10.54 -19.71
CA TRP A 14 12.80 11.33 -19.63
C TRP A 14 11.55 10.50 -19.28
N ARG A 15 11.53 9.20 -19.68
CA ARG A 15 10.42 8.29 -19.36
C ARG A 15 10.35 8.01 -17.85
N TYR A 16 11.50 7.89 -17.20
CA TYR A 16 11.55 7.72 -15.74
C TYR A 16 11.05 8.97 -15.03
N ILE A 17 11.45 10.17 -15.49
CA ILE A 17 10.97 11.43 -14.91
C ILE A 17 9.46 11.56 -15.06
N VAL A 18 8.93 11.33 -16.27
CA VAL A 18 7.48 11.35 -16.53
C VAL A 18 6.78 10.25 -15.74
N GLY A 19 7.34 9.05 -15.66
CA GLY A 19 6.79 7.94 -14.89
C GLY A 19 6.63 8.26 -13.41
N VAL A 20 7.67 8.82 -12.78
CA VAL A 20 7.63 9.24 -11.37
C VAL A 20 6.56 10.33 -11.17
N PHE A 21 6.54 11.33 -12.04
CA PHE A 21 5.53 12.40 -11.96
C PHE A 21 4.11 11.86 -12.06
N LEU A 22 3.86 10.93 -12.99
CA LEU A 22 2.55 10.29 -13.13
C LEU A 22 2.15 9.47 -11.91
N ILE A 23 3.09 8.74 -11.28
CA ILE A 23 2.80 7.97 -10.05
C ILE A 23 2.41 8.92 -8.92
N ILE A 24 3.16 10.01 -8.74
CA ILE A 24 2.85 11.04 -7.74
C ILE A 24 1.47 11.64 -8.00
N LEU A 25 1.15 11.97 -9.25
CA LEU A 25 -0.14 12.52 -9.64
C LEU A 25 -1.28 11.52 -9.35
N ILE A 26 -1.11 10.25 -9.70
CA ILE A 26 -2.09 9.19 -9.41
C ILE A 26 -2.31 9.07 -7.91
N TYR A 27 -1.23 9.08 -7.11
CA TYR A 27 -1.31 9.01 -5.65
C TYR A 27 -2.13 10.18 -5.07
N PHE A 28 -1.85 11.40 -5.50
CA PHE A 28 -2.59 12.58 -5.02
C PHE A 28 -4.06 12.56 -5.45
N ILE A 29 -4.37 12.20 -6.69
CA ILE A 29 -5.76 12.08 -7.16
C ILE A 29 -6.49 11.00 -6.35
N ALA A 30 -5.86 9.88 -6.09
CA ALA A 30 -6.45 8.79 -5.32
C ALA A 30 -6.61 9.10 -3.81
N SER A 31 -5.91 10.12 -3.29
CA SER A 31 -6.07 10.60 -1.91
C SER A 31 -7.29 11.53 -1.74
N VAL A 32 -7.77 12.16 -2.82
CA VAL A 32 -8.89 13.11 -2.77
C VAL A 32 -10.16 12.54 -2.14
N PRO A 33 -10.58 11.28 -2.42
CA PRO A 33 -11.77 10.70 -1.78
C PRO A 33 -11.71 10.68 -0.26
N PHE A 34 -10.54 10.47 0.33
CA PHE A 34 -10.35 10.51 1.78
C PHE A 34 -10.63 11.91 2.34
N GLY A 35 -10.04 12.93 1.72
CA GLY A 35 -10.29 14.33 2.12
C GLY A 35 -11.77 14.71 2.02
N ILE A 36 -12.43 14.30 0.92
CA ILE A 36 -13.86 14.53 0.74
C ILE A 36 -14.69 13.82 1.84
N ALA A 37 -14.38 12.56 2.16
CA ALA A 37 -15.09 11.81 3.19
C ALA A 37 -14.99 12.49 4.55
N ILE A 38 -13.79 13.00 4.93
CA ILE A 38 -13.60 13.73 6.19
C ILE A 38 -14.43 15.04 6.17
N VAL A 39 -14.40 15.79 5.06
CA VAL A 39 -15.18 17.05 4.94
C VAL A 39 -16.67 16.81 5.08
N VAL A 40 -17.17 15.74 4.48
CA VAL A 40 -18.59 15.39 4.52
C VAL A 40 -19.03 15.01 5.94
N GLU A 41 -18.21 14.26 6.66
CA GLU A 41 -18.54 13.76 7.99
C GLU A 41 -18.34 14.83 9.10
N ALA A 42 -17.20 15.52 9.08
CA ALA A 42 -16.84 16.50 10.11
C ALA A 42 -17.41 17.89 9.86
N GLY A 43 -17.64 18.25 8.59
CA GLY A 43 -17.97 19.60 8.15
C GLY A 43 -16.69 20.45 7.88
N ALA A 44 -16.73 21.25 6.82
CA ALA A 44 -15.58 22.04 6.36
C ALA A 44 -15.08 23.05 7.41
N GLU A 45 -15.96 23.58 8.24
CA GLU A 45 -15.63 24.59 9.26
C GLU A 45 -14.75 24.00 10.40
N LYS A 46 -14.95 22.73 10.74
CA LYS A 46 -14.19 22.08 11.82
C LYS A 46 -12.80 21.65 11.39
N LEU A 47 -12.60 21.36 10.11
CA LEU A 47 -11.33 20.86 9.58
C LEU A 47 -10.16 21.82 9.85
N ALA A 48 -10.36 23.14 9.79
CA ALA A 48 -9.31 24.13 9.97
C ALA A 48 -8.64 24.11 11.36
N GLY A 49 -9.29 23.48 12.34
CA GLY A 49 -8.77 23.37 13.72
C GLY A 49 -8.43 21.95 14.17
N MET A 50 -8.64 20.95 13.31
CA MET A 50 -8.39 19.53 13.65
C MET A 50 -6.91 19.17 13.52
N SER A 51 -6.41 18.41 14.50
CA SER A 51 -5.12 17.72 14.40
C SER A 51 -5.21 16.52 13.44
N GLU A 52 -4.06 16.01 12.96
CA GLU A 52 -4.01 14.81 12.12
C GLU A 52 -4.67 13.59 12.78
N THR A 53 -4.46 13.41 14.07
CA THR A 53 -5.06 12.32 14.85
C THR A 53 -6.59 12.43 14.95
N GLU A 54 -7.11 13.63 15.09
CA GLU A 54 -8.54 13.88 15.07
C GLU A 54 -9.15 13.60 13.70
N MET A 55 -8.48 14.03 12.61
CA MET A 55 -8.91 13.72 11.24
C MET A 55 -9.00 12.21 10.97
N LEU A 56 -8.04 11.42 11.48
CA LEU A 56 -8.04 9.97 11.33
C LEU A 56 -9.14 9.28 12.15
N SER A 57 -9.67 9.94 13.17
CA SER A 57 -10.75 9.42 14.03
C SER A 57 -12.16 9.84 13.60
N VAL A 58 -12.28 10.68 12.55
CA VAL A 58 -13.58 11.17 12.03
C VAL A 58 -14.42 10.03 11.46
N LEU A 59 -13.80 9.14 10.71
CA LEU A 59 -14.46 8.01 10.08
C LEU A 59 -14.30 6.74 10.94
N GLU A 60 -15.16 5.77 10.67
CA GLU A 60 -15.02 4.44 11.25
C GLU A 60 -13.63 3.85 10.88
N PRO A 61 -12.92 3.16 11.83
CA PRO A 61 -11.54 2.73 11.65
C PRO A 61 -11.25 1.93 10.37
N ASN A 62 -12.13 1.01 9.96
CA ASN A 62 -11.94 0.23 8.74
C ASN A 62 -12.09 1.12 7.48
N THR A 63 -13.01 2.06 7.52
CA THR A 63 -13.22 3.04 6.44
C THR A 63 -12.01 3.97 6.32
N THR A 64 -11.48 4.44 7.44
CA THR A 64 -10.23 5.22 7.47
C THR A 64 -9.09 4.44 6.86
N LEU A 65 -8.87 3.18 7.28
CA LEU A 65 -7.82 2.31 6.74
C LEU A 65 -8.00 2.09 5.24
N PHE A 66 -9.21 1.82 4.77
CA PHE A 66 -9.51 1.66 3.35
C PHE A 66 -9.08 2.88 2.54
N TYR A 67 -9.49 4.08 2.95
CA TYR A 67 -9.10 5.31 2.26
C TYR A 67 -7.60 5.60 2.34
N MET A 68 -6.94 5.26 3.43
CA MET A 68 -5.49 5.41 3.57
C MET A 68 -4.72 4.46 2.64
N LEU A 69 -5.21 3.23 2.42
CA LEU A 69 -4.57 2.26 1.54
C LEU A 69 -4.88 2.50 0.06
N LEU A 70 -5.98 3.15 -0.26
CA LEU A 70 -6.44 3.37 -1.63
C LEU A 70 -5.39 4.05 -2.52
N PRO A 71 -4.70 5.15 -2.13
CA PRO A 71 -3.67 5.78 -2.94
C PRO A 71 -2.50 4.85 -3.26
N PHE A 72 -2.12 3.97 -2.33
CA PHE A 72 -1.05 3.00 -2.55
C PHE A 72 -1.45 1.92 -3.54
N ALA A 73 -2.71 1.45 -3.48
CA ALA A 73 -3.24 0.51 -4.46
C ALA A 73 -3.25 1.12 -5.87
N PHE A 74 -3.72 2.37 -6.02
CA PHE A 74 -3.69 3.07 -7.30
C PHE A 74 -2.27 3.35 -7.79
N ALA A 75 -1.34 3.72 -6.92
CA ALA A 75 0.06 3.90 -7.27
C ALA A 75 0.69 2.59 -7.73
N PHE A 76 0.39 1.46 -7.09
CA PHE A 76 0.85 0.13 -7.50
C PHE A 76 0.38 -0.21 -8.92
N PHE A 77 -0.91 -0.07 -9.21
CA PHE A 77 -1.42 -0.27 -10.57
C PHE A 77 -0.83 0.74 -11.56
N GLY A 78 -0.62 1.98 -11.13
CA GLY A 78 0.06 3.03 -11.90
C GLY A 78 1.46 2.60 -12.31
N ILE A 79 2.25 2.03 -11.40
CA ILE A 79 3.59 1.49 -11.71
C ILE A 79 3.52 0.41 -12.79
N LEU A 80 2.56 -0.53 -12.68
CA LEU A 80 2.40 -1.60 -13.67
C LEU A 80 2.03 -1.04 -15.05
N ILE A 81 1.13 -0.07 -15.10
CA ILE A 81 0.70 0.59 -16.34
C ILE A 81 1.87 1.36 -16.96
N ILE A 82 2.60 2.15 -16.18
CA ILE A 82 3.75 2.93 -16.64
C ILE A 82 4.85 2.00 -17.15
N ALA A 83 5.18 0.95 -16.43
CA ALA A 83 6.17 -0.03 -16.87
C ALA A 83 5.75 -0.68 -18.20
N ARG A 84 4.48 -1.04 -18.34
CA ARG A 84 3.99 -1.71 -19.55
C ARG A 84 3.89 -0.78 -20.75
N PHE A 85 3.35 0.43 -20.58
CA PHE A 85 3.01 1.32 -21.69
C PHE A 85 4.07 2.41 -21.93
N LEU A 86 4.65 2.99 -20.87
CA LEU A 86 5.64 4.05 -21.03
C LEU A 86 7.03 3.48 -21.30
N HIS A 87 7.42 2.42 -20.58
CA HIS A 87 8.73 1.77 -20.74
C HIS A 87 8.71 0.58 -21.72
N ASP A 88 7.52 0.15 -22.19
CA ASP A 88 7.35 -1.01 -23.09
C ASP A 88 7.98 -2.29 -22.50
N GLN A 89 7.95 -2.39 -21.16
CA GLN A 89 8.59 -3.48 -20.44
C GLN A 89 7.57 -4.56 -20.08
N PRO A 90 7.86 -5.85 -20.34
CA PRO A 90 7.01 -6.94 -19.88
C PRO A 90 6.95 -6.97 -18.35
N LEU A 91 5.73 -6.98 -17.77
CA LEU A 91 5.49 -6.92 -16.31
C LEU A 91 6.23 -8.04 -15.56
N LYS A 92 6.41 -9.21 -16.18
CA LYS A 92 7.18 -10.31 -15.62
C LYS A 92 8.59 -9.88 -15.21
N PHE A 93 9.26 -9.03 -15.96
CA PHE A 93 10.63 -8.62 -15.67
C PHE A 93 10.76 -7.62 -14.52
N LEU A 94 9.65 -7.03 -14.08
CA LEU A 94 9.61 -6.25 -12.84
C LEU A 94 9.75 -7.15 -11.60
N VAL A 95 9.26 -8.37 -11.69
CA VAL A 95 9.16 -9.28 -10.53
C VAL A 95 10.25 -10.35 -10.55
N THR A 96 10.62 -10.87 -11.74
CA THR A 96 11.60 -11.96 -11.84
C THR A 96 12.42 -11.90 -13.12
N SER A 97 13.70 -12.25 -13.01
CA SER A 97 14.57 -12.45 -14.16
C SER A 97 14.51 -13.87 -14.75
N ARG A 98 13.74 -14.76 -14.13
CA ARG A 98 13.64 -16.18 -14.52
C ARG A 98 12.60 -16.40 -15.62
N SER A 99 12.69 -17.56 -16.27
CA SER A 99 11.73 -18.00 -17.28
C SER A 99 10.33 -18.23 -16.73
N SER A 100 10.21 -18.62 -15.44
CA SER A 100 8.95 -18.83 -14.74
C SER A 100 8.96 -18.18 -13.36
N PHE A 101 7.76 -17.93 -12.81
CA PHE A 101 7.59 -17.43 -11.46
C PHE A 101 7.84 -18.55 -10.45
N ASP A 102 8.69 -18.30 -9.46
CA ASP A 102 9.11 -19.30 -8.46
C ASP A 102 8.26 -19.16 -7.20
N TRP A 103 7.07 -19.74 -7.23
CA TRP A 103 6.11 -19.72 -6.14
C TRP A 103 6.63 -20.31 -4.84
N SER A 104 7.54 -21.29 -4.91
CA SER A 104 8.14 -21.92 -3.74
C SER A 104 8.99 -20.90 -2.95
N ARG A 105 9.72 -20.04 -3.64
CA ARG A 105 10.50 -18.97 -3.00
C ARG A 105 9.60 -17.88 -2.42
N VAL A 106 8.53 -17.52 -3.12
CA VAL A 106 7.55 -16.56 -2.59
C VAL A 106 6.92 -17.09 -1.32
N ALA A 107 6.45 -18.36 -1.34
CA ALA A 107 5.88 -19.01 -0.17
C ALA A 107 6.88 -19.09 1.01
N PHE A 108 8.14 -19.46 0.72
CA PHE A 108 9.18 -19.51 1.73
C PHE A 108 9.44 -18.13 2.36
N SER A 109 9.60 -17.09 1.53
CA SER A 109 9.82 -15.72 2.01
C SER A 109 8.63 -15.20 2.81
N PHE A 110 7.41 -15.47 2.35
CA PHE A 110 6.19 -15.11 3.06
C PHE A 110 6.12 -15.79 4.42
N LEU A 111 6.34 -17.10 4.46
CA LEU A 111 6.34 -17.87 5.72
C LEU A 111 7.41 -17.34 6.69
N LEU A 112 8.63 -17.08 6.20
CA LEU A 112 9.72 -16.57 7.01
C LEU A 112 9.37 -15.21 7.64
N VAL A 113 8.85 -14.27 6.84
CA VAL A 113 8.44 -12.94 7.32
C VAL A 113 7.29 -13.06 8.32
N THR A 114 6.30 -13.93 8.05
CA THR A 114 5.17 -14.18 8.95
C THR A 114 5.65 -14.74 10.29
N VAL A 115 6.56 -15.72 10.28
CA VAL A 115 7.13 -16.28 11.53
C VAL A 115 7.87 -15.20 12.32
N ILE A 116 8.70 -14.39 11.66
CA ILE A 116 9.42 -13.30 12.33
C ILE A 116 8.42 -12.29 12.92
N ALA A 117 7.39 -11.89 12.18
CA ALA A 117 6.37 -10.95 12.64
C ALA A 117 5.61 -11.49 13.86
N VAL A 118 5.20 -12.77 13.83
CA VAL A 118 4.51 -13.42 14.95
C VAL A 118 5.43 -13.52 16.17
N LEU A 119 6.70 -13.91 15.99
CA LEU A 119 7.66 -13.97 17.08
C LEU A 119 7.91 -12.59 17.69
N SER A 120 8.06 -11.56 16.86
CA SER A 120 8.21 -10.18 17.34
C SER A 120 7.00 -9.73 18.15
N LEU A 121 5.79 -10.01 17.68
CA LEU A 121 4.55 -9.70 18.41
C LEU A 121 4.47 -10.45 19.74
N VAL A 122 4.81 -11.75 19.77
CA VAL A 122 4.80 -12.55 21.02
C VAL A 122 5.82 -12.01 22.03
N ILE A 123 7.00 -11.61 21.56
CA ILE A 123 8.04 -11.02 22.41
C ILE A 123 7.55 -9.69 22.99
N ASP A 124 6.98 -8.84 22.14
CA ASP A 124 6.50 -7.52 22.54
C ASP A 124 5.35 -7.61 23.54
N LEU A 125 4.39 -8.51 23.33
CA LEU A 125 3.33 -8.84 24.29
C LEU A 125 3.86 -9.31 25.66
N ARG A 126 5.09 -9.88 25.72
CA ARG A 126 5.71 -10.30 26.98
C ARG A 126 6.48 -9.18 27.68
N ILE A 127 7.03 -8.24 26.88
CA ILE A 127 7.82 -7.11 27.41
C ILE A 127 6.88 -5.96 27.85
N SER A 128 5.86 -5.66 27.05
CA SER A 128 4.96 -4.51 27.25
C SER A 128 3.49 -4.94 27.15
N PRO A 129 2.99 -5.81 28.06
CA PRO A 129 1.62 -6.32 27.99
C PRO A 129 0.57 -5.22 28.14
N ASP A 130 0.89 -4.14 28.85
CA ASP A 130 -0.04 -3.03 29.13
C ASP A 130 -0.29 -2.14 27.90
N ASP A 131 0.54 -2.23 26.85
CA ASP A 131 0.37 -1.49 25.59
C ASP A 131 -0.67 -2.15 24.68
N TYR A 132 -1.17 -3.34 25.05
CA TYR A 132 -2.09 -4.12 24.23
C TYR A 132 -3.45 -4.25 24.89
N VAL A 133 -4.50 -3.95 24.11
CA VAL A 133 -5.89 -4.14 24.51
C VAL A 133 -6.57 -5.12 23.55
N TRP A 134 -7.19 -6.16 24.09
CA TRP A 134 -7.96 -7.09 23.28
C TRP A 134 -9.32 -6.46 22.91
N ASN A 135 -9.45 -6.08 21.64
CA ASN A 135 -10.65 -5.41 21.10
C ASN A 135 -11.22 -6.15 19.87
N TYR A 136 -11.17 -7.49 19.89
CA TYR A 136 -11.67 -8.30 18.79
C TYR A 136 -13.18 -8.09 18.60
N ASP A 137 -13.54 -7.61 17.41
CA ASP A 137 -14.89 -7.47 16.91
C ASP A 137 -15.02 -8.26 15.60
N PRO A 138 -15.87 -9.31 15.54
CA PRO A 138 -15.97 -10.16 14.35
C PRO A 138 -16.37 -9.40 13.09
N GLU A 139 -17.31 -8.43 13.17
CA GLU A 139 -17.78 -7.68 12.00
C GLU A 139 -16.66 -6.79 11.44
N ARG A 140 -15.93 -6.12 12.31
CA ARG A 140 -14.76 -5.31 11.93
C ARG A 140 -13.62 -6.15 11.41
N PHE A 141 -13.40 -7.33 11.99
CA PHE A 141 -12.33 -8.24 11.56
C PHE A 141 -12.53 -8.72 10.12
N PHE A 142 -13.76 -9.11 9.74
CA PHE A 142 -14.04 -9.50 8.36
C PHE A 142 -13.86 -8.33 7.39
N GLY A 143 -14.25 -7.12 7.76
CA GLY A 143 -13.96 -5.91 6.99
C GLY A 143 -12.47 -5.69 6.78
N LEU A 144 -11.66 -5.82 7.83
CA LEU A 144 -10.20 -5.71 7.76
C LEU A 144 -9.57 -6.74 6.81
N VAL A 145 -10.00 -7.99 6.87
CA VAL A 145 -9.48 -9.06 5.98
C VAL A 145 -9.75 -8.76 4.51
N LEU A 146 -10.84 -8.06 4.19
CA LEU A 146 -11.16 -7.68 2.81
C LEU A 146 -10.37 -6.45 2.32
N ILE A 147 -9.95 -5.58 3.24
CA ILE A 147 -9.23 -4.33 2.94
C ILE A 147 -7.71 -4.58 2.86
N ALA A 148 -7.19 -5.48 3.69
CA ALA A 148 -5.76 -5.81 3.77
C ALA A 148 -5.32 -6.80 2.70
#